data_eba57452d6d9d3bde38f68a754015d67
#
_entry.id   eba57452d6d9d3bde38f68a754015d67
#
_cell.length_a   1.000
_cell.length_b   1.000
_cell.length_c   1.000
_cell.angle_alpha   90.00
_cell.angle_beta   90.00
_cell.angle_gamma   90.00
#
_symmetry.space_group_name_H-M   'P 1'
#
loop_
_entity.id
_entity.type
_entity.pdbx_description
1 polymer ?
#
loop_
_entity_poly.entity_id
_entity_poly.type
_entity_poly.pdbx_seq_one_letter_code
_entity_poly.pdbx_strand_id
1 'polypeptide(L)'
;MKRISGAILIASSLLVTSSIANADQFLRMVSGPSGGSWYPLGAKVMQVMETSIKGVSTSNTSGGGISNVMSVDGGDAEIGWTYAHTVANGYSGKGKFKKAHKNVRYFATLYPAAFQVAVRADSKIKGFEDMKSANISPGKPKWTGTAFCESIIKDYGYDFNTIKKNGGVVHMVSYKESVALMKDGQADVFMAATSVPQASFIELENSPGIRFIGLPKDRIDRIVKNNPGYIYGKIPASA
;
A
#
# COMPACT_ATOMS: atom_id res chain seq x y z
N MET A 1 13.85 46.54 78.80
CA MET A 1 12.54 46.05 78.40
C MET A 1 12.57 45.94 76.86
N LYS A 2 12.81 44.77 76.30
CA LYS A 2 12.79 44.55 74.87
C LYS A 2 11.71 43.49 74.58
N ARG A 3 10.68 43.88 73.84
CA ARG A 3 9.63 42.98 73.32
C ARG A 3 10.14 42.26 72.09
N ILE A 4 10.13 40.94 72.13
CA ILE A 4 10.42 40.09 70.96
C ILE A 4 9.07 39.71 70.40
N SER A 5 8.78 40.23 69.24
CA SER A 5 7.61 39.84 68.44
C SER A 5 7.97 38.59 67.58
N GLY A 6 7.29 37.47 67.89
CA GLY A 6 7.44 36.23 67.07
C GLY A 6 6.64 36.35 65.79
N ALA A 7 7.31 36.24 64.71
CA ALA A 7 6.70 36.07 63.39
C ALA A 7 6.45 34.58 63.13
N ILE A 8 5.16 34.22 63.09
CA ILE A 8 4.73 32.85 62.64
C ILE A 8 4.77 32.82 61.15
N LEU A 9 5.73 32.08 60.62
CA LEU A 9 5.75 31.74 59.15
C LEU A 9 4.77 30.60 58.90
N ILE A 10 3.64 30.89 58.24
CA ILE A 10 2.72 29.90 57.70
C ILE A 10 3.29 29.49 56.37
N ALA A 11 3.95 28.33 56.31
CA ALA A 11 4.36 27.69 55.06
C ALA A 11 3.14 27.03 54.44
N SER A 12 2.50 27.75 53.51
CA SER A 12 1.45 27.17 52.65
C SER A 12 2.09 26.25 51.64
N SER A 13 2.06 24.95 51.89
CA SER A 13 2.41 23.91 50.92
C SER A 13 1.36 23.88 49.80
N LEU A 14 1.63 24.55 48.70
CA LEU A 14 0.90 24.36 47.46
C LEU A 14 1.20 22.93 46.96
N LEU A 15 0.28 22.01 47.24
CA LEU A 15 0.18 20.75 46.54
C LEU A 15 -0.19 21.06 45.07
N VAL A 16 0.82 21.19 44.23
CA VAL A 16 0.63 21.15 42.76
C VAL A 16 0.25 19.72 42.39
N THR A 17 -1.05 19.44 42.36
CA THR A 17 -1.56 18.25 41.70
C THR A 17 -1.27 18.43 40.21
N SER A 18 -0.14 17.90 39.76
CA SER A 18 0.13 17.71 38.34
C SER A 18 -0.94 16.77 37.77
N SER A 19 -2.02 17.35 37.27
CA SER A 19 -2.90 16.63 36.36
C SER A 19 -2.00 16.14 35.23
N ILE A 20 -1.76 14.82 35.16
CA ILE A 20 -1.19 14.21 33.99
C ILE A 20 -2.26 14.43 32.90
N ALA A 21 -2.12 15.52 32.18
CA ALA A 21 -2.87 15.72 30.94
C ALA A 21 -2.43 14.54 30.04
N ASN A 22 -3.30 13.55 29.90
CA ASN A 22 -3.15 12.59 28.82
C ASN A 22 -3.21 13.43 27.54
N ALA A 23 -2.05 13.74 26.98
CA ALA A 23 -1.99 14.36 25.67
C ALA A 23 -2.68 13.39 24.71
N ASP A 24 -3.72 13.86 24.03
CA ASP A 24 -4.40 13.07 23.01
C ASP A 24 -3.36 12.58 21.99
N GLN A 25 -3.20 11.27 21.88
CA GLN A 25 -2.26 10.68 20.95
C GLN A 25 -2.90 10.63 19.57
N PHE A 26 -2.26 11.26 18.59
CA PHE A 26 -2.71 11.21 17.21
C PHE A 26 -1.93 10.12 16.44
N LEU A 27 -2.65 9.11 15.95
CA LEU A 27 -2.07 8.02 15.16
C LEU A 27 -2.43 8.17 13.69
N ARG A 28 -1.41 8.22 12.84
CA ARG A 28 -1.54 8.32 11.39
C ARG A 28 -1.25 6.97 10.76
N MET A 29 -2.12 6.56 9.85
CA MET A 29 -1.94 5.35 9.06
C MET A 29 -1.79 5.69 7.58
N VAL A 30 -0.82 5.05 6.93
CA VAL A 30 -0.68 4.98 5.47
C VAL A 30 -1.06 3.57 5.02
N SER A 31 -2.24 3.42 4.41
CA SER A 31 -2.80 2.10 4.10
C SER A 31 -2.58 1.70 2.64
N GLY A 32 -3.56 1.86 1.79
CA GLY A 32 -3.50 1.40 0.42
C GLY A 32 -4.09 2.38 -0.59
N PRO A 33 -4.09 1.99 -1.86
CA PRO A 33 -4.67 2.80 -2.92
C PRO A 33 -6.16 3.06 -2.72
N SER A 34 -6.64 4.24 -3.09
CA SER A 34 -8.05 4.47 -3.32
C SER A 34 -8.56 3.53 -4.41
N GLY A 35 -9.69 2.84 -4.17
CA GLY A 35 -10.19 1.74 -4.99
C GLY A 35 -9.59 0.36 -4.67
N GLY A 36 -8.59 0.29 -3.76
CA GLY A 36 -8.02 -0.96 -3.25
C GLY A 36 -8.63 -1.38 -1.91
N SER A 37 -8.48 -2.65 -1.54
CA SER A 37 -9.03 -3.22 -0.30
C SER A 37 -8.36 -2.68 0.96
N TRP A 38 -7.09 -2.29 0.89
CA TRP A 38 -6.34 -1.81 2.05
C TRP A 38 -6.87 -0.48 2.58
N TYR A 39 -7.37 0.39 1.69
CA TYR A 39 -7.83 1.71 2.11
C TYR A 39 -9.05 1.64 3.07
N PRO A 40 -10.18 0.99 2.70
CA PRO A 40 -11.33 0.87 3.60
C PRO A 40 -11.03 0.02 4.84
N LEU A 41 -10.22 -1.04 4.70
CA LEU A 41 -9.82 -1.86 5.85
C LEU A 41 -8.96 -1.06 6.83
N GLY A 42 -8.01 -0.23 6.33
CA GLY A 42 -7.21 0.67 7.15
C GLY A 42 -8.06 1.69 7.90
N ALA A 43 -9.02 2.30 7.22
CA ALA A 43 -9.96 3.22 7.85
C ALA A 43 -10.74 2.53 8.99
N LYS A 44 -11.18 1.27 8.77
CA LYS A 44 -11.89 0.52 9.82
C LYS A 44 -11.00 0.15 11.00
N VAL A 45 -9.75 -0.25 10.77
CA VAL A 45 -8.79 -0.52 11.85
C VAL A 45 -8.54 0.73 12.68
N MET A 46 -8.31 1.87 12.03
CA MET A 46 -8.08 3.14 12.72
C MET A 46 -9.31 3.59 13.52
N GLN A 47 -10.51 3.41 12.97
CA GLN A 47 -11.77 3.67 13.69
C GLN A 47 -11.90 2.79 14.94
N VAL A 48 -11.55 1.50 14.86
CA VAL A 48 -11.57 0.60 16.03
C VAL A 48 -10.57 1.05 17.08
N MET A 49 -9.37 1.46 16.72
CA MET A 49 -8.38 1.99 17.65
C MET A 49 -8.87 3.25 18.36
N GLU A 50 -9.45 4.20 17.60
CA GLU A 50 -9.99 5.44 18.15
C GLU A 50 -11.14 5.21 19.14
N THR A 51 -12.02 4.25 18.84
CA THR A 51 -13.14 3.93 19.72
C THR A 51 -12.77 3.07 20.93
N SER A 52 -11.67 2.31 20.85
CA SER A 52 -11.25 1.36 21.90
C SER A 52 -10.18 1.91 22.84
N ILE A 53 -9.45 2.94 22.44
CA ILE A 53 -8.34 3.50 23.22
C ILE A 53 -8.65 4.95 23.57
N LYS A 54 -8.85 5.20 24.87
CA LYS A 54 -9.16 6.55 25.38
C LYS A 54 -7.98 7.51 25.10
N GLY A 55 -8.28 8.69 24.57
CA GLY A 55 -7.29 9.73 24.29
C GLY A 55 -6.50 9.46 22.99
N VAL A 56 -7.01 8.61 22.12
CA VAL A 56 -6.46 8.40 20.78
C VAL A 56 -7.40 8.98 19.74
N SER A 57 -6.85 9.77 18.82
CA SER A 57 -7.50 10.18 17.57
C SER A 57 -6.69 9.66 16.40
N THR A 58 -7.34 9.42 15.27
CA THR A 58 -6.72 8.69 14.15
C THR A 58 -6.94 9.33 12.80
N SER A 59 -6.06 9.01 11.87
CA SER A 59 -6.27 9.28 10.43
C SER A 59 -5.80 8.11 9.58
N ASN A 60 -6.42 7.94 8.40
CA ASN A 60 -6.02 6.97 7.41
C ASN A 60 -5.83 7.66 6.05
N THR A 61 -4.68 7.48 5.44
CA THR A 61 -4.35 8.06 4.13
C THR A 61 -3.97 6.99 3.11
N SER A 62 -4.09 7.36 1.83
CA SER A 62 -3.72 6.46 0.73
C SER A 62 -2.20 6.27 0.69
N GLY A 63 -1.79 5.02 0.45
CA GLY A 63 -0.39 4.64 0.34
C GLY A 63 -0.16 3.47 -0.60
N GLY A 64 1.03 2.85 -0.55
CA GLY A 64 1.33 1.73 -1.42
C GLY A 64 2.66 1.04 -1.12
N GLY A 65 2.72 0.23 -0.09
CA GLY A 65 3.83 -0.66 0.26
C GLY A 65 5.19 0.02 0.42
N ILE A 66 5.88 0.34 -0.66
CA ILE A 66 7.20 1.00 -0.63
C ILE A 66 7.12 2.39 0.01
N SER A 67 6.15 3.22 -0.41
CA SER A 67 5.97 4.54 0.18
C SER A 67 5.63 4.47 1.67
N ASN A 68 4.85 3.47 2.07
CA ASN A 68 4.44 3.28 3.47
C ASN A 68 5.63 2.99 4.39
N VAL A 69 6.57 2.14 3.94
CA VAL A 69 7.83 1.91 4.66
C VAL A 69 8.62 3.21 4.83
N MET A 70 8.68 4.04 3.79
CA MET A 70 9.37 5.33 3.84
C MET A 70 8.69 6.30 4.81
N SER A 71 7.35 6.39 4.78
CA SER A 71 6.57 7.27 5.66
C SER A 71 6.69 6.89 7.13
N VAL A 72 6.64 5.59 7.44
CA VAL A 72 6.82 5.12 8.83
C VAL A 72 8.26 5.33 9.31
N ASP A 73 9.26 5.04 8.47
CA ASP A 73 10.66 5.30 8.81
C ASP A 73 10.96 6.78 9.06
N GLY A 74 10.30 7.66 8.28
CA GLY A 74 10.45 9.12 8.37
C GLY A 74 9.64 9.78 9.48
N GLY A 75 8.72 9.05 10.13
CA GLY A 75 7.83 9.62 11.15
C GLY A 75 6.63 10.39 10.59
N ASP A 76 6.33 10.22 9.30
CA ASP A 76 5.14 10.81 8.67
C ASP A 76 3.86 10.04 9.05
N ALA A 77 4.01 8.78 9.48
CA ALA A 77 2.94 7.92 9.98
C ALA A 77 3.48 6.95 11.03
N GLU A 78 2.63 6.55 11.96
CA GLU A 78 2.95 5.57 13.00
C GLU A 78 2.70 4.14 12.51
N ILE A 79 1.74 3.96 11.61
CA ILE A 79 1.31 2.65 11.10
C ILE A 79 1.32 2.67 9.57
N GLY A 80 1.81 1.59 8.98
CA GLY A 80 1.80 1.44 7.52
C GLY A 80 1.58 -0.01 7.09
N TRP A 81 0.77 -0.21 6.06
CA TRP A 81 0.62 -1.53 5.46
C TRP A 81 1.60 -1.72 4.33
N THR A 82 2.22 -2.88 4.31
CA THR A 82 3.17 -3.24 3.27
C THR A 82 3.21 -4.76 3.09
N TYR A 83 4.00 -5.23 2.14
CA TYR A 83 4.23 -6.65 1.93
C TYR A 83 5.47 -7.10 2.70
N ALA A 84 5.49 -8.35 3.15
CA ALA A 84 6.59 -8.91 3.93
C ALA A 84 7.97 -8.71 3.27
N HIS A 85 8.08 -9.00 1.96
CA HIS A 85 9.31 -8.76 1.21
C HIS A 85 9.67 -7.28 1.08
N THR A 86 8.67 -6.38 1.04
CA THR A 86 8.89 -4.94 0.93
C THR A 86 9.48 -4.36 2.21
N VAL A 87 8.96 -4.75 3.38
CA VAL A 87 9.54 -4.30 4.65
C VAL A 87 10.94 -4.86 4.84
N ALA A 88 11.20 -6.11 4.48
CA ALA A 88 12.52 -6.71 4.55
C ALA A 88 13.54 -5.99 3.65
N ASN A 89 13.13 -5.67 2.42
CA ASN A 89 13.94 -4.88 1.49
C ASN A 89 14.18 -3.45 2.00
N GLY A 90 13.15 -2.79 2.53
CA GLY A 90 13.27 -1.46 3.14
C GLY A 90 14.26 -1.45 4.30
N TYR A 91 14.11 -2.38 5.23
CA TYR A 91 15.01 -2.52 6.38
C TYR A 91 16.48 -2.79 5.97
N SER A 92 16.70 -3.48 4.85
CA SER A 92 18.02 -3.82 4.31
C SER A 92 18.55 -2.83 3.27
N GLY A 93 17.76 -1.82 2.86
CA GLY A 93 18.14 -0.87 1.80
C GLY A 93 18.27 -1.52 0.42
N LYS A 94 17.45 -2.55 0.12
CA LYS A 94 17.50 -3.31 -1.12
C LYS A 94 16.31 -3.01 -2.04
N GLY A 95 16.36 -3.53 -3.27
CA GLY A 95 15.30 -3.38 -4.27
C GLY A 95 15.10 -1.92 -4.69
N LYS A 96 13.90 -1.39 -4.46
CA LYS A 96 13.54 0.01 -4.79
C LYS A 96 13.95 1.04 -3.72
N PHE A 97 14.57 0.61 -2.63
CA PHE A 97 15.03 1.50 -1.57
C PHE A 97 16.48 1.92 -1.80
N LYS A 98 16.77 3.23 -1.72
CA LYS A 98 18.12 3.79 -1.90
C LYS A 98 18.97 3.74 -0.63
N LYS A 99 18.32 3.54 0.53
CA LYS A 99 18.96 3.44 1.85
C LYS A 99 18.17 2.47 2.73
N ALA A 100 18.79 2.02 3.81
CA ALA A 100 18.12 1.21 4.83
C ALA A 100 17.16 2.08 5.66
N HIS A 101 15.96 1.55 5.93
CA HIS A 101 14.91 2.15 6.73
C HIS A 101 14.83 1.41 8.07
N LYS A 102 15.53 1.89 9.09
CA LYS A 102 15.76 1.16 10.36
C LYS A 102 14.73 1.42 11.45
N ASN A 103 13.89 2.44 11.30
CA ASN A 103 12.87 2.80 12.30
C ASN A 103 11.58 1.98 12.15
N VAL A 104 11.44 1.20 11.08
CA VAL A 104 10.26 0.35 10.88
C VAL A 104 10.32 -0.91 11.75
N ARG A 105 9.15 -1.35 12.23
CA ARG A 105 8.98 -2.63 12.93
C ARG A 105 7.78 -3.37 12.32
N TYR A 106 7.96 -4.66 12.15
CA TYR A 106 6.89 -5.55 11.69
C TYR A 106 6.18 -6.13 12.92
N PHE A 107 4.86 -6.04 12.97
CA PHE A 107 4.09 -6.52 14.11
C PHE A 107 2.96 -7.50 13.80
N ALA A 108 2.45 -7.52 12.56
CA ALA A 108 1.37 -8.43 12.19
C ALA A 108 1.32 -8.75 10.70
N THR A 109 0.81 -9.93 10.36
CA THR A 109 0.43 -10.32 8.99
C THR A 109 -1.09 -10.32 8.88
N LEU A 110 -1.64 -9.78 7.78
CA LEU A 110 -3.08 -9.74 7.53
C LEU A 110 -3.51 -10.92 6.65
N TYR A 111 -3.19 -10.89 5.38
CA TYR A 111 -3.59 -11.89 4.39
C TYR A 111 -2.65 -11.89 3.18
N PRO A 112 -2.61 -12.97 2.39
CA PRO A 112 -1.86 -12.98 1.13
C PRO A 112 -2.53 -12.10 0.09
N ALA A 113 -1.76 -11.30 -0.64
CA ALA A 113 -2.22 -10.54 -1.79
C ALA A 113 -1.94 -11.30 -3.08
N ALA A 114 -2.92 -11.31 -3.99
CA ALA A 114 -2.77 -11.89 -5.31
C ALA A 114 -2.39 -10.80 -6.33
N PHE A 115 -1.44 -11.11 -7.21
CA PHE A 115 -1.18 -10.30 -8.38
C PHE A 115 -2.21 -10.60 -9.45
N GLN A 116 -2.90 -9.59 -9.91
CA GLN A 116 -4.01 -9.68 -10.84
C GLN A 116 -3.75 -8.79 -12.03
N VAL A 117 -3.97 -9.31 -13.21
CA VAL A 117 -3.85 -8.58 -14.49
C VAL A 117 -5.15 -8.76 -15.26
N ALA A 118 -5.88 -7.68 -15.42
CA ALA A 118 -7.12 -7.65 -16.18
C ALA A 118 -6.96 -6.87 -17.46
N VAL A 119 -7.56 -7.37 -18.52
CA VAL A 119 -7.74 -6.68 -19.79
C VAL A 119 -9.23 -6.58 -20.10
N ARG A 120 -9.62 -5.63 -20.94
CA ARG A 120 -11.00 -5.56 -21.43
C ARG A 120 -11.40 -6.89 -22.08
N ALA A 121 -12.65 -7.30 -21.93
CA ALA A 121 -13.15 -8.57 -22.45
C ALA A 121 -12.96 -8.70 -23.98
N ASP A 122 -13.13 -7.58 -24.71
CA ASP A 122 -12.97 -7.48 -26.16
C ASP A 122 -11.51 -7.29 -26.64
N SER A 123 -10.56 -7.18 -25.72
CA SER A 123 -9.15 -6.94 -26.02
C SER A 123 -8.52 -8.11 -26.79
N LYS A 124 -7.64 -7.81 -27.72
CA LYS A 124 -6.82 -8.79 -28.43
C LYS A 124 -5.60 -9.27 -27.63
N ILE A 125 -5.29 -8.64 -26.50
CA ILE A 125 -4.16 -8.98 -25.62
C ILE A 125 -4.44 -10.34 -24.97
N LYS A 126 -3.65 -11.36 -25.27
CA LYS A 126 -3.78 -12.72 -24.69
C LYS A 126 -2.75 -13.02 -23.61
N GLY A 127 -1.63 -12.30 -23.60
CA GLY A 127 -0.51 -12.52 -22.71
C GLY A 127 0.33 -11.26 -22.54
N PHE A 128 1.39 -11.37 -21.74
CA PHE A 128 2.32 -10.25 -21.51
C PHE A 128 3.12 -9.88 -22.77
N GLU A 129 3.30 -10.80 -23.68
CA GLU A 129 3.98 -10.57 -24.97
C GLU A 129 3.26 -9.53 -25.82
N ASP A 130 1.92 -9.47 -25.71
CA ASP A 130 1.08 -8.57 -26.49
C ASP A 130 1.02 -7.15 -25.91
N MET A 131 1.55 -6.95 -24.69
CA MET A 131 1.46 -5.66 -23.98
C MET A 131 2.56 -4.66 -24.37
N LYS A 132 3.45 -5.00 -25.29
CA LYS A 132 4.62 -4.15 -25.66
C LYS A 132 4.26 -2.79 -26.26
N SER A 133 3.02 -2.60 -26.71
CA SER A 133 2.48 -1.33 -27.23
C SER A 133 1.12 -0.98 -26.63
N ALA A 134 0.71 -1.67 -25.56
CA ALA A 134 -0.59 -1.47 -24.92
C ALA A 134 -0.59 -0.24 -23.99
N ASN A 135 -1.78 0.30 -23.75
CA ASN A 135 -2.00 1.30 -22.70
C ASN A 135 -2.22 0.56 -21.37
N ILE A 136 -1.23 0.60 -20.48
CA ILE A 136 -1.25 -0.15 -19.23
C ILE A 136 -1.41 0.77 -18.02
N SER A 137 -2.08 0.28 -16.98
CA SER A 137 -2.21 0.96 -15.69
C SER A 137 -1.70 0.09 -14.54
N PRO A 138 -0.39 0.19 -14.19
CA PRO A 138 0.25 -0.65 -13.18
C PRO A 138 0.16 -0.08 -11.76
N GLY A 139 -0.43 1.12 -11.57
CA GLY A 139 -0.46 1.84 -10.31
C GLY A 139 0.60 2.95 -10.19
N LYS A 140 0.59 3.69 -9.08
CA LYS A 140 1.48 4.84 -8.86
C LYS A 140 2.94 4.43 -8.61
N PRO A 141 3.91 5.32 -8.91
CA PRO A 141 5.30 5.11 -8.51
C PRO A 141 5.42 4.87 -6.99
N LYS A 142 6.43 4.10 -6.58
CA LYS A 142 6.66 3.70 -5.18
C LYS A 142 5.57 2.82 -4.56
N TRP A 143 4.66 2.27 -5.36
CA TRP A 143 3.82 1.17 -4.92
C TRP A 143 4.51 -0.16 -5.19
N THR A 144 4.37 -1.09 -4.24
CA THR A 144 4.93 -2.45 -4.40
C THR A 144 4.32 -3.18 -5.60
N GLY A 145 3.00 -3.02 -5.81
CA GLY A 145 2.31 -3.58 -6.98
C GLY A 145 2.91 -3.12 -8.30
N THR A 146 3.19 -1.83 -8.44
CA THR A 146 3.84 -1.25 -9.62
C THR A 146 5.25 -1.80 -9.84
N ALA A 147 6.04 -1.92 -8.77
CA ALA A 147 7.37 -2.52 -8.84
C ALA A 147 7.31 -4.01 -9.24
N PHE A 148 6.27 -4.71 -8.80
CA PHE A 148 6.03 -6.10 -9.19
C PHE A 148 5.64 -6.21 -10.67
N CYS A 149 4.72 -5.37 -11.16
CA CYS A 149 4.41 -5.26 -12.58
C CYS A 149 5.66 -5.05 -13.42
N GLU A 150 6.50 -4.09 -13.05
CA GLU A 150 7.75 -3.80 -13.73
C GLU A 150 8.69 -5.02 -13.77
N SER A 151 8.79 -5.74 -12.67
CA SER A 151 9.65 -6.93 -12.58
C SER A 151 9.16 -8.07 -13.48
N ILE A 152 7.84 -8.28 -13.56
CA ILE A 152 7.25 -9.29 -14.46
C ILE A 152 7.48 -8.90 -15.92
N ILE A 153 7.18 -7.66 -16.30
CA ILE A 153 7.39 -7.16 -17.65
C ILE A 153 8.85 -7.34 -18.10
N LYS A 154 9.80 -7.07 -17.18
CA LYS A 154 11.24 -7.30 -17.45
C LYS A 154 11.58 -8.77 -17.66
N ASP A 155 10.92 -9.70 -16.98
CA ASP A 155 11.09 -11.14 -17.23
C ASP A 155 10.60 -11.56 -18.64
N TYR A 156 9.73 -10.76 -19.26
CA TYR A 156 9.33 -10.88 -20.68
C TYR A 156 10.24 -10.12 -21.65
N GLY A 157 11.36 -9.56 -21.16
CA GLY A 157 12.38 -8.93 -22.02
C GLY A 157 12.08 -7.50 -22.46
N TYR A 158 11.16 -6.79 -21.80
CA TYR A 158 10.87 -5.39 -22.09
C TYR A 158 10.57 -4.60 -20.81
N ASP A 159 10.39 -3.30 -20.89
CA ASP A 159 10.11 -2.40 -19.78
C ASP A 159 9.08 -1.32 -20.13
N PHE A 160 8.73 -0.46 -19.18
CA PHE A 160 7.80 0.64 -19.40
C PHE A 160 8.29 1.64 -20.47
N ASN A 161 9.60 1.79 -20.66
CA ASN A 161 10.14 2.65 -21.73
C ASN A 161 9.93 2.02 -23.10
N THR A 162 10.07 0.70 -23.20
CA THR A 162 9.77 -0.06 -24.41
C THR A 162 8.30 0.12 -24.82
N ILE A 163 7.37 0.02 -23.86
CA ILE A 163 5.94 0.25 -24.13
C ILE A 163 5.72 1.66 -24.70
N LYS A 164 6.30 2.68 -24.08
CA LYS A 164 6.18 4.08 -24.56
C LYS A 164 6.79 4.29 -25.94
N LYS A 165 7.95 3.71 -26.22
CA LYS A 165 8.61 3.79 -27.53
C LYS A 165 7.79 3.14 -28.63
N ASN A 166 7.02 2.11 -28.31
CA ASN A 166 6.14 1.40 -29.24
C ASN A 166 4.75 2.05 -29.37
N GLY A 167 4.54 3.26 -28.80
CA GLY A 167 3.27 4.01 -28.90
C GLY A 167 2.26 3.72 -27.80
N GLY A 168 2.55 2.83 -26.85
CA GLY A 168 1.69 2.58 -25.71
C GLY A 168 1.86 3.62 -24.59
N VAL A 169 0.91 3.68 -23.67
CA VAL A 169 0.91 4.59 -22.53
C VAL A 169 1.04 3.81 -21.23
N VAL A 170 1.82 4.34 -20.30
CA VAL A 170 1.93 3.81 -18.93
C VAL A 170 1.29 4.80 -17.96
N HIS A 171 0.07 4.50 -17.54
CA HIS A 171 -0.74 5.33 -16.65
C HIS A 171 -0.36 5.06 -15.18
N MET A 172 0.48 5.93 -14.60
CA MET A 172 0.93 5.83 -13.21
C MET A 172 -0.06 6.49 -12.24
N VAL A 173 -1.26 5.92 -12.14
CA VAL A 173 -2.41 6.49 -11.42
C VAL A 173 -2.93 5.55 -10.32
N SER A 174 -3.93 6.00 -9.52
CA SER A 174 -4.58 5.16 -8.51
C SER A 174 -5.48 4.09 -9.14
N TYR A 175 -5.88 3.07 -8.37
CA TYR A 175 -6.78 2.03 -8.87
C TYR A 175 -8.14 2.58 -9.30
N LYS A 176 -8.67 3.58 -8.57
CA LYS A 176 -9.91 4.25 -8.96
C LYS A 176 -9.79 4.97 -10.32
N GLU A 177 -8.68 5.65 -10.54
CA GLU A 177 -8.38 6.30 -11.83
C GLU A 177 -8.14 5.25 -12.93
N SER A 178 -7.48 4.12 -12.61
CA SER A 178 -7.28 3.00 -13.54
C SER A 178 -8.61 2.42 -14.02
N VAL A 179 -9.60 2.30 -13.12
CA VAL A 179 -10.97 1.86 -13.48
C VAL A 179 -11.61 2.83 -14.47
N ALA A 180 -11.52 4.14 -14.22
CA ALA A 180 -12.04 5.15 -15.14
C ALA A 180 -11.39 5.03 -16.53
N LEU A 181 -10.05 4.96 -16.58
CA LEU A 181 -9.30 4.80 -17.85
C LEU A 181 -9.69 3.53 -18.62
N MET A 182 -9.92 2.41 -17.92
CA MET A 182 -10.40 1.17 -18.55
C MET A 182 -11.82 1.31 -19.12
N LYS A 183 -12.72 1.96 -18.39
CA LYS A 183 -14.10 2.23 -18.84
C LYS A 183 -14.14 3.15 -20.05
N ASP A 184 -13.28 4.16 -20.07
CA ASP A 184 -13.20 5.15 -21.15
C ASP A 184 -12.37 4.64 -22.35
N GLY A 185 -11.86 3.40 -22.31
CA GLY A 185 -11.05 2.81 -23.36
C GLY A 185 -9.65 3.46 -23.51
N GLN A 186 -9.20 4.21 -22.51
CA GLN A 186 -7.87 4.84 -22.49
C GLN A 186 -6.79 3.92 -21.91
N ALA A 187 -7.17 2.87 -21.19
CA ALA A 187 -6.28 1.81 -20.76
C ALA A 187 -6.81 0.44 -21.23
N ASP A 188 -5.89 -0.39 -21.74
CA ASP A 188 -6.17 -1.75 -22.19
C ASP A 188 -5.98 -2.77 -21.07
N VAL A 189 -5.09 -2.45 -20.11
CA VAL A 189 -4.64 -3.36 -19.06
C VAL A 189 -4.62 -2.67 -17.72
N PHE A 190 -5.24 -3.29 -16.71
CA PHE A 190 -5.12 -2.90 -15.32
C PHE A 190 -4.41 -3.99 -14.52
N MET A 191 -3.39 -3.59 -13.76
CA MET A 191 -2.56 -4.49 -12.96
C MET A 191 -2.60 -4.08 -11.49
N ALA A 192 -2.84 -5.04 -10.60
CA ALA A 192 -2.84 -4.77 -9.16
C ALA A 192 -2.36 -5.99 -8.36
N ALA A 193 -1.64 -5.73 -7.26
CA ALA A 193 -1.40 -6.72 -6.21
C ALA A 193 -2.34 -6.37 -5.04
N THR A 194 -3.34 -7.21 -4.77
CA THR A 194 -4.41 -6.88 -3.82
C THR A 194 -5.15 -8.14 -3.35
N SER A 195 -6.17 -7.98 -2.51
CA SER A 195 -7.05 -9.09 -2.12
C SER A 195 -7.86 -9.65 -3.30
N VAL A 196 -8.43 -10.81 -3.10
CA VAL A 196 -9.44 -11.42 -3.97
C VAL A 196 -10.63 -11.79 -3.08
N PRO A 197 -11.86 -11.33 -3.40
CA PRO A 197 -12.21 -10.38 -4.47
C PRO A 197 -11.74 -8.95 -4.18
N GLN A 198 -11.83 -8.06 -5.19
CA GLN A 198 -11.41 -6.66 -5.05
C GLN A 198 -12.35 -5.73 -5.84
N ALA A 199 -12.76 -4.63 -5.21
CA ALA A 199 -13.83 -3.75 -5.70
C ALA A 199 -13.60 -3.20 -7.12
N SER A 200 -12.38 -2.79 -7.46
CA SER A 200 -12.08 -2.26 -8.81
C SER A 200 -12.23 -3.30 -9.91
N PHE A 201 -11.89 -4.57 -9.64
CA PHE A 201 -12.09 -5.65 -10.62
C PHE A 201 -13.56 -6.01 -10.76
N ILE A 202 -14.33 -6.08 -9.64
CA ILE A 202 -15.78 -6.28 -9.67
C ILE A 202 -16.47 -5.16 -10.47
N GLU A 203 -16.05 -3.91 -10.26
CA GLU A 203 -16.58 -2.77 -11.00
C GLU A 203 -16.30 -2.88 -12.51
N LEU A 204 -15.10 -3.30 -12.90
CA LEU A 204 -14.71 -3.49 -14.29
C LEU A 204 -15.36 -4.73 -14.93
N GLU A 205 -15.63 -5.78 -14.15
CA GLU A 205 -16.38 -6.94 -14.62
C GLU A 205 -17.80 -6.57 -15.04
N ASN A 206 -18.47 -5.70 -14.27
CA ASN A 206 -19.79 -5.19 -14.61
C ASN A 206 -19.77 -4.24 -15.83
N SER A 207 -18.73 -3.45 -16.00
CA SER A 207 -18.56 -2.51 -17.12
C SER A 207 -17.11 -2.02 -17.21
N PRO A 208 -16.45 -2.20 -18.37
CA PRO A 208 -16.91 -2.66 -19.69
C PRO A 208 -16.94 -4.18 -19.88
N GLY A 209 -16.66 -4.95 -18.83
CA GLY A 209 -16.34 -6.36 -18.88
C GLY A 209 -14.82 -6.58 -19.03
N ILE A 210 -14.31 -7.51 -18.23
CA ILE A 210 -12.88 -7.86 -18.24
C ILE A 210 -12.66 -9.37 -18.29
N ARG A 211 -11.44 -9.75 -18.60
CA ARG A 211 -10.91 -11.08 -18.37
C ARG A 211 -9.52 -10.99 -17.77
N PHE A 212 -9.16 -11.97 -16.97
CA PHE A 212 -7.86 -12.04 -16.34
C PHE A 212 -6.83 -12.75 -17.22
N ILE A 213 -5.60 -12.28 -17.14
CA ILE A 213 -4.43 -12.92 -17.76
C ILE A 213 -3.57 -13.53 -16.65
N GLY A 214 -3.37 -14.85 -16.72
CA GLY A 214 -2.49 -15.59 -15.85
C GLY A 214 -1.02 -15.56 -16.30
N LEU A 215 -0.13 -15.89 -15.39
CA LEU A 215 1.27 -16.17 -15.70
C LEU A 215 1.46 -17.66 -15.97
N PRO A 216 2.24 -18.07 -16.99
CA PRO A 216 2.67 -19.45 -17.18
C PRO A 216 3.43 -19.98 -15.95
N LYS A 217 3.29 -21.28 -15.69
CA LYS A 217 3.87 -21.91 -14.49
C LYS A 217 5.39 -21.72 -14.39
N ASP A 218 6.11 -21.88 -15.47
CA ASP A 218 7.57 -21.72 -15.52
C ASP A 218 8.01 -20.29 -15.16
N ARG A 219 7.20 -19.28 -15.53
CA ARG A 219 7.41 -17.89 -15.14
C ARG A 219 7.18 -17.69 -13.65
N ILE A 220 6.08 -18.26 -13.11
CA ILE A 220 5.80 -18.20 -11.68
C ILE A 220 6.94 -18.85 -10.88
N ASP A 221 7.39 -20.05 -11.29
CA ASP A 221 8.49 -20.80 -10.66
C ASP A 221 9.76 -19.94 -10.56
N ARG A 222 10.12 -19.27 -11.67
CA ARG A 222 11.28 -18.39 -11.74
C ARG A 222 11.14 -17.16 -10.85
N ILE A 223 9.96 -16.52 -10.87
CA ILE A 223 9.67 -15.32 -10.08
C ILE A 223 9.72 -15.65 -8.59
N VAL A 224 9.08 -16.74 -8.15
CA VAL A 224 9.07 -17.17 -6.75
C VAL A 224 10.47 -17.55 -6.28
N LYS A 225 11.22 -18.30 -7.09
CA LYS A 225 12.60 -18.70 -6.77
C LYS A 225 13.53 -17.49 -6.56
N ASN A 226 13.35 -16.43 -7.34
CA ASN A 226 14.24 -15.27 -7.33
C ASN A 226 13.79 -14.16 -6.35
N ASN A 227 12.61 -14.28 -5.75
CA ASN A 227 12.03 -13.25 -4.89
C ASN A 227 11.55 -13.83 -3.56
N PRO A 228 12.39 -13.86 -2.53
CA PRO A 228 11.96 -14.31 -1.20
C PRO A 228 10.75 -13.51 -0.69
N GLY A 229 9.74 -14.21 -0.22
CA GLY A 229 8.47 -13.64 0.22
C GLY A 229 7.36 -13.59 -0.84
N TYR A 230 7.64 -14.04 -2.08
CA TYR A 230 6.59 -14.38 -3.04
C TYR A 230 6.22 -15.86 -2.89
N ILE A 231 4.94 -16.13 -3.02
CA ILE A 231 4.37 -17.48 -2.92
C ILE A 231 3.49 -17.76 -4.13
N TYR A 232 3.28 -19.03 -4.40
CA TYR A 232 2.28 -19.43 -5.39
C TYR A 232 0.89 -19.02 -4.94
N GLY A 233 0.10 -18.51 -5.88
CA GLY A 233 -1.30 -18.18 -5.67
C GLY A 233 -2.13 -18.63 -6.87
N LYS A 234 -3.33 -19.13 -6.58
CA LYS A 234 -4.36 -19.40 -7.60
C LYS A 234 -5.61 -18.63 -7.22
N ILE A 235 -6.13 -17.86 -8.15
CA ILE A 235 -7.42 -17.19 -8.00
C ILE A 235 -8.49 -18.18 -8.49
N PRO A 236 -9.45 -18.58 -7.64
CA PRO A 236 -10.56 -19.42 -8.06
C PRO A 236 -11.40 -18.74 -9.14
N ALA A 237 -11.97 -19.51 -10.04
CA ALA A 237 -12.86 -18.97 -11.08
C ALA A 237 -14.17 -18.37 -10.52
N SER A 238 -14.49 -18.71 -9.27
CA SER A 238 -15.66 -18.20 -8.53
C SER A 238 -15.35 -17.01 -7.61
N ALA A 239 -14.15 -16.43 -7.70
CA ALA A 239 -13.70 -15.37 -6.78
C ALA A 239 -14.08 -13.98 -7.27
#